data_9d0a067591b5413690e5ccb206c14fd8
#
_entry.id   9d0a067591b5413690e5ccb206c14fd8
#
_cell.length_a   1.000
_cell.length_b   1.000
_cell.length_c   1.000
_cell.angle_alpha   90.00
_cell.angle_beta   90.00
_cell.angle_gamma   90.00
#
_symmetry.space_group_name_H-M   'P 1'
#
loop_
_entity.id
_entity.type
_entity.pdbx_description
1 polymer ?
#
loop_
_entity_poly.entity_id
_entity_poly.type
_entity_poly.pdbx_seq_one_letter_code
_entity_poly.pdbx_strand_id
1 'polypeptide(L)'
;MFINSFSYLVRRIKRPWTLAMALAVLAGCHSVNPYYNPAKPHHTLEGFKNNYSPSVTKTTGQFLRWQYERRRDGLPKPAQTPTPTVPPDLAFIQNNGLATTMQPAITWVGHATMLVQADGLNVLTDPVFSTRASPVQFAGPARAQPPGLTIDQLPPIDVVLISHNHYDHLDINTVLALAKKGKGATLFIVPLGIKAWFVDAGVSNVKELDWWDSVTVQGVEFHFTPVQHWSARGLGDRSQTLWGGWAVFGIDAHWYFSGDTGYSADFTDTQKRFASRQSAQQGGGFDVALLAVGAYEPRWFMKEQHINPAEAVQVHQDLKAKRSVGVHWGTFELTDEPLDQPPKDLAAARTAANISGDEFFLLAIGQTRRIDKRSAAPGTSR
;
A
#
# COMPACT_ATOMS: atom_id res chain seq x y z
N MET A 1 17.75 73.37 -33.57
CA MET A 1 16.92 74.34 -32.87
C MET A 1 15.97 73.52 -31.96
N PHE A 2 16.05 73.81 -30.67
CA PHE A 2 15.29 73.24 -29.52
C PHE A 2 15.62 71.86 -29.07
N ILE A 3 16.44 71.84 -28.01
CA ILE A 3 16.69 70.89 -26.96
C ILE A 3 15.46 70.92 -26.02
N ASN A 4 14.99 69.76 -25.57
CA ASN A 4 14.28 69.69 -24.29
C ASN A 4 14.61 68.40 -23.54
N SER A 5 15.23 68.66 -22.40
CA SER A 5 15.59 67.68 -21.36
C SER A 5 14.34 67.10 -20.66
N PHE A 6 14.28 65.79 -20.47
CA PHE A 6 13.36 65.16 -19.54
C PHE A 6 14.14 64.49 -18.43
N SER A 7 14.16 65.13 -17.28
CA SER A 7 14.67 64.61 -16.03
C SER A 7 13.67 63.59 -15.43
N TYR A 8 14.08 62.32 -15.35
CA TYR A 8 13.31 61.32 -14.65
C TYR A 8 13.58 61.37 -13.14
N LEU A 9 12.53 61.71 -12.42
CA LEU A 9 12.45 61.73 -10.96
C LEU A 9 12.27 60.27 -10.48
N VAL A 10 13.35 59.63 -10.00
CA VAL A 10 13.26 58.31 -9.35
C VAL A 10 12.71 58.50 -7.95
N ARG A 11 11.41 58.28 -7.75
CA ARG A 11 10.82 58.16 -6.42
C ARG A 11 11.18 56.80 -5.85
N ARG A 12 12.07 56.75 -4.85
CA ARG A 12 12.28 55.63 -3.93
C ARG A 12 10.99 55.39 -3.14
N ILE A 13 10.26 54.34 -3.46
CA ILE A 13 9.20 53.85 -2.60
C ILE A 13 9.84 52.87 -1.61
N LYS A 14 10.16 53.38 -0.43
CA LYS A 14 10.46 52.52 0.75
C LYS A 14 9.15 51.94 1.26
N ARG A 15 8.89 50.67 0.97
CA ARG A 15 7.81 49.94 1.63
C ARG A 15 8.38 48.62 2.23
N PRO A 16 8.86 48.64 3.49
CA PRO A 16 9.24 47.40 4.17
C PRO A 16 8.04 46.51 4.55
N TRP A 17 6.83 47.00 4.43
CA TRP A 17 5.61 46.32 4.79
C TRP A 17 5.13 45.26 3.79
N THR A 18 5.50 45.37 2.53
CA THR A 18 5.14 44.39 1.51
C THR A 18 5.95 43.07 1.61
N LEU A 19 7.21 43.16 2.11
CA LEU A 19 8.01 41.97 2.40
C LEU A 19 7.54 41.22 3.65
N ALA A 20 7.09 41.97 4.66
CA ALA A 20 6.56 41.39 5.91
C ALA A 20 5.21 40.68 5.67
N MET A 21 4.34 41.21 4.82
CA MET A 21 3.09 40.53 4.44
C MET A 21 3.33 39.30 3.57
N ALA A 22 4.32 39.29 2.68
CA ALA A 22 4.68 38.09 1.91
C ALA A 22 5.29 36.98 2.78
N LEU A 23 6.04 37.34 3.84
CA LEU A 23 6.57 36.38 4.82
C LEU A 23 5.50 35.88 5.81
N ALA A 24 4.49 36.68 6.14
CA ALA A 24 3.37 36.27 7.00
C ALA A 24 2.40 35.31 6.27
N VAL A 25 2.31 35.34 4.95
CA VAL A 25 1.52 34.38 4.14
C VAL A 25 2.26 33.04 3.96
N LEU A 26 3.59 33.00 4.20
CA LEU A 26 4.40 31.79 4.20
C LEU A 26 4.48 31.10 5.60
N ALA A 27 3.99 31.74 6.66
CA ALA A 27 3.63 31.05 7.90
C ALA A 27 2.34 30.28 7.63
N GLY A 28 2.43 29.19 6.90
CA GLY A 28 1.32 28.29 6.64
C GLY A 28 0.68 27.93 7.97
N CYS A 29 -0.63 28.09 8.09
CA CYS A 29 -1.41 27.49 9.14
C CYS A 29 -1.07 25.98 9.10
N HIS A 30 -0.19 25.52 9.99
CA HIS A 30 -0.10 24.09 10.28
C HIS A 30 -1.48 23.73 10.82
N SER A 31 -2.28 23.07 10.01
CA SER A 31 -3.55 22.51 10.45
C SER A 31 -3.22 21.49 11.52
N VAL A 32 -3.69 21.73 12.73
CA VAL A 32 -3.58 20.75 13.81
C VAL A 32 -4.26 19.47 13.33
N ASN A 33 -3.60 18.33 13.49
CA ASN A 33 -4.16 17.02 13.17
C ASN A 33 -5.54 16.85 13.86
N PRO A 34 -6.65 16.79 13.11
CA PRO A 34 -8.00 16.70 13.69
C PRO A 34 -8.22 15.38 14.44
N TYR A 35 -7.36 14.40 14.21
CA TYR A 35 -7.41 13.06 14.82
C TYR A 35 -6.48 12.92 16.02
N TYR A 36 -5.77 14.01 16.41
CA TYR A 36 -4.77 13.95 17.47
C TYR A 36 -5.36 13.42 18.79
N ASN A 37 -4.74 12.33 19.28
CA ASN A 37 -5.05 11.73 20.58
C ASN A 37 -3.75 11.55 21.36
N PRO A 38 -3.53 12.30 22.46
CA PRO A 38 -2.29 12.24 23.25
C PRO A 38 -2.05 10.88 23.92
N ALA A 39 -3.07 10.03 24.05
CA ALA A 39 -2.95 8.67 24.58
C ALA A 39 -2.39 7.68 23.54
N LYS A 40 -2.31 8.05 22.26
CA LYS A 40 -1.79 7.22 21.17
C LYS A 40 -0.39 7.69 20.75
N PRO A 41 0.67 6.90 21.00
CA PRO A 41 2.06 7.36 20.80
C PRO A 41 2.39 7.76 19.36
N HIS A 42 1.70 7.18 18.37
CA HIS A 42 1.90 7.46 16.96
C HIS A 42 1.16 8.71 16.44
N HIS A 43 0.28 9.31 17.25
CA HIS A 43 -0.35 10.57 16.91
C HIS A 43 0.55 11.75 17.27
N THR A 44 0.67 12.71 16.37
CA THR A 44 1.36 14.00 16.59
C THR A 44 0.39 15.16 16.33
N LEU A 45 0.74 16.36 16.76
CA LEU A 45 -0.06 17.55 16.47
C LEU A 45 -0.14 17.86 14.96
N GLU A 46 0.81 17.34 14.18
CA GLU A 46 0.94 17.62 12.75
C GLU A 46 0.44 16.47 11.86
N GLY A 47 0.17 15.27 12.43
CA GLY A 47 -0.22 14.07 11.70
C GLY A 47 0.11 12.79 12.46
N PHE A 48 0.81 11.86 11.82
CA PHE A 48 1.16 10.56 12.39
C PHE A 48 2.66 10.27 12.25
N LYS A 49 3.18 9.35 13.05
CA LYS A 49 4.59 8.90 13.00
C LYS A 49 4.69 7.39 13.20
N ASN A 50 5.79 6.81 12.71
CA ASN A 50 6.12 5.39 12.92
C ASN A 50 6.48 5.09 14.38
N ASN A 51 6.31 3.83 14.79
CA ASN A 51 6.65 3.37 16.14
C ASN A 51 8.17 3.33 16.38
N TYR A 52 8.94 2.79 15.41
CA TYR A 52 10.36 2.48 15.58
C TYR A 52 11.31 3.45 14.88
N SER A 53 10.90 4.00 13.75
CA SER A 53 11.63 5.06 13.06
C SER A 53 10.72 6.28 12.92
N PRO A 54 10.74 7.21 13.85
CA PRO A 54 9.77 8.30 13.88
C PRO A 54 9.86 9.22 12.65
N SER A 55 10.99 9.20 11.93
CA SER A 55 11.13 10.01 10.72
C SER A 55 11.71 9.21 9.56
N VAL A 56 10.88 8.91 8.58
CA VAL A 56 11.29 8.46 7.24
C VAL A 56 11.42 9.65 6.26
N THR A 57 11.45 10.87 6.79
CA THR A 57 11.46 12.09 5.99
C THR A 57 12.81 12.25 5.30
N LYS A 58 12.79 12.31 3.99
CA LYS A 58 13.97 12.64 3.18
C LYS A 58 14.05 14.15 2.97
N THR A 59 15.24 14.71 3.06
CA THR A 59 15.47 16.12 2.74
C THR A 59 15.35 16.37 1.24
N THR A 60 15.02 17.59 0.85
CA THR A 60 15.02 18.00 -0.56
C THR A 60 16.36 17.70 -1.22
N GLY A 61 17.49 17.91 -0.50
CA GLY A 61 18.84 17.59 -1.00
C GLY A 61 19.03 16.10 -1.29
N GLN A 62 18.52 15.22 -0.41
CA GLN A 62 18.57 13.77 -0.65
C GLN A 62 17.71 13.37 -1.86
N PHE A 63 16.53 13.94 -1.99
CA PHE A 63 15.68 13.70 -3.16
C PHE A 63 16.34 14.17 -4.47
N LEU A 64 16.91 15.36 -4.49
CA LEU A 64 17.62 15.89 -5.67
C LEU A 64 18.87 15.07 -6.00
N ARG A 65 19.61 14.61 -4.98
CA ARG A 65 20.74 13.69 -5.15
C ARG A 65 20.29 12.40 -5.81
N TRP A 66 19.23 11.76 -5.31
CA TRP A 66 18.67 10.54 -5.91
C TRP A 66 18.27 10.77 -7.37
N GLN A 67 17.53 11.86 -7.67
CA GLN A 67 17.11 12.16 -9.04
C GLN A 67 18.29 12.44 -9.98
N TYR A 68 19.36 13.05 -9.47
CA TYR A 68 20.59 13.27 -10.22
C TYR A 68 21.33 11.97 -10.52
N GLU A 69 21.55 11.13 -9.49
CA GLU A 69 22.20 9.82 -9.62
C GLU A 69 21.41 8.92 -10.58
N ARG A 70 20.09 8.85 -10.44
CA ARG A 70 19.18 8.12 -11.31
C ARG A 70 19.33 8.51 -12.78
N ARG A 71 19.37 9.81 -13.07
CA ARG A 71 19.56 10.30 -14.44
C ARG A 71 20.97 10.04 -14.98
N ARG A 72 21.99 10.33 -14.16
CA ARG A 72 23.39 10.10 -14.54
C ARG A 72 23.65 8.64 -14.91
N ASP A 73 23.10 7.71 -14.16
CA ASP A 73 23.34 6.30 -14.31
C ASP A 73 22.32 5.60 -15.22
N GLY A 74 21.33 6.36 -15.75
CA GLY A 74 20.25 5.87 -16.61
C GLY A 74 19.45 4.76 -15.94
N LEU A 75 18.91 5.04 -14.74
CA LEU A 75 18.15 4.09 -13.94
C LEU A 75 16.64 4.41 -13.99
N PRO A 76 15.77 3.40 -13.80
CA PRO A 76 16.13 1.98 -13.79
C PRO A 76 16.64 1.51 -15.16
N LYS A 77 17.45 0.47 -15.16
CA LYS A 77 17.78 -0.20 -16.43
C LYS A 77 16.53 -0.89 -16.97
N PRO A 78 16.36 -0.95 -18.30
CA PRO A 78 15.26 -1.70 -18.88
C PRO A 78 15.23 -3.15 -18.38
N ALA A 79 14.05 -3.64 -18.04
CA ALA A 79 13.86 -5.02 -17.65
C ALA A 79 14.26 -5.95 -18.81
N GLN A 80 15.02 -7.01 -18.52
CA GLN A 80 15.44 -8.00 -19.52
C GLN A 80 14.31 -8.97 -19.89
N THR A 81 13.40 -9.18 -18.93
CA THR A 81 12.24 -10.05 -19.12
C THR A 81 10.98 -9.30 -18.70
N PRO A 82 9.89 -9.39 -19.46
CA PRO A 82 8.63 -8.78 -19.06
C PRO A 82 8.08 -9.47 -17.80
N THR A 83 7.32 -8.73 -17.00
CA THR A 83 6.58 -9.32 -15.88
C THR A 83 5.67 -10.43 -16.40
N PRO A 84 5.71 -11.64 -15.83
CA PRO A 84 4.89 -12.75 -16.28
C PRO A 84 3.39 -12.42 -16.18
N THR A 85 2.65 -12.75 -17.24
CA THR A 85 1.20 -12.60 -17.30
C THR A 85 0.56 -13.89 -17.79
N VAL A 86 -0.61 -14.23 -17.26
CA VAL A 86 -1.41 -15.37 -17.72
C VAL A 86 -2.88 -14.94 -17.84
N PRO A 87 -3.65 -15.55 -18.75
CA PRO A 87 -5.10 -15.37 -18.76
C PRO A 87 -5.69 -15.80 -17.40
N PRO A 88 -6.56 -14.99 -16.79
CA PRO A 88 -7.18 -15.34 -15.52
C PRO A 88 -8.18 -16.50 -15.70
N ASP A 89 -8.26 -17.37 -14.70
CA ASP A 89 -9.31 -18.40 -14.62
C ASP A 89 -10.64 -17.75 -14.21
N LEU A 90 -11.28 -17.07 -15.16
CA LEU A 90 -12.53 -16.34 -14.90
C LEU A 90 -13.66 -17.27 -14.43
N ALA A 91 -13.70 -18.52 -14.93
CA ALA A 91 -14.72 -19.47 -14.52
C ALA A 91 -14.57 -19.82 -13.03
N PHE A 92 -13.35 -20.09 -12.57
CA PHE A 92 -13.09 -20.31 -11.14
C PHE A 92 -13.39 -19.05 -10.32
N ILE A 93 -12.82 -17.89 -10.68
CA ILE A 93 -12.96 -16.63 -9.93
C ILE A 93 -14.43 -16.25 -9.73
N GLN A 94 -15.23 -16.32 -10.79
CA GLN A 94 -16.66 -15.96 -10.74
C GLN A 94 -17.47 -16.98 -9.93
N ASN A 95 -17.29 -18.27 -10.21
CA ASN A 95 -18.03 -19.31 -9.51
C ASN A 95 -17.67 -19.36 -8.02
N ASN A 96 -16.38 -19.22 -7.68
CA ASN A 96 -15.91 -19.17 -6.31
C ASN A 96 -16.43 -17.94 -5.56
N GLY A 97 -16.45 -16.77 -6.24
CA GLY A 97 -16.93 -15.51 -5.68
C GLY A 97 -18.43 -15.45 -5.37
N LEU A 98 -19.20 -16.41 -5.89
CA LEU A 98 -20.64 -16.55 -5.65
C LEU A 98 -20.99 -17.83 -4.85
N ALA A 99 -19.96 -18.64 -4.53
CA ALA A 99 -20.20 -19.93 -3.86
C ALA A 99 -20.58 -19.76 -2.39
N THR A 100 -21.55 -20.54 -1.93
CA THR A 100 -21.91 -20.65 -0.50
C THR A 100 -20.79 -21.26 0.32
N THR A 101 -19.95 -22.10 -0.28
CA THR A 101 -18.74 -22.66 0.31
C THR A 101 -17.55 -22.27 -0.57
N MET A 102 -16.93 -21.15 -0.20
CA MET A 102 -15.81 -20.58 -0.95
C MET A 102 -14.52 -21.39 -0.71
N GLN A 103 -13.75 -21.60 -1.77
CA GLN A 103 -12.39 -22.11 -1.68
C GLN A 103 -11.44 -20.94 -1.45
N PRO A 104 -10.66 -20.86 -0.35
CA PRO A 104 -9.69 -19.81 -0.18
C PRO A 104 -8.75 -19.72 -1.37
N ALA A 105 -8.61 -18.54 -1.96
CA ALA A 105 -7.80 -18.30 -3.14
C ALA A 105 -7.33 -16.85 -3.20
N ILE A 106 -6.18 -16.65 -3.84
CA ILE A 106 -5.61 -15.33 -4.13
C ILE A 106 -5.37 -15.21 -5.64
N THR A 107 -5.72 -14.08 -6.22
CA THR A 107 -5.45 -13.76 -7.64
C THR A 107 -4.69 -12.46 -7.72
N TRP A 108 -3.51 -12.46 -8.38
CA TRP A 108 -2.75 -11.24 -8.55
C TRP A 108 -3.25 -10.42 -9.72
N VAL A 109 -3.81 -9.26 -9.44
CA VAL A 109 -4.30 -8.31 -10.45
C VAL A 109 -3.16 -7.44 -10.99
N GLY A 110 -2.14 -7.20 -10.15
CA GLY A 110 -0.95 -6.42 -10.48
C GLY A 110 -0.62 -5.41 -9.38
N HIS A 111 0.66 -5.05 -9.25
CA HIS A 111 1.18 -4.20 -8.19
C HIS A 111 0.80 -4.73 -6.80
N ALA A 112 0.20 -3.91 -5.93
CA ALA A 112 -0.32 -4.29 -4.62
C ALA A 112 -1.79 -4.78 -4.66
N THR A 113 -2.40 -4.83 -5.85
CA THR A 113 -3.78 -5.25 -6.03
C THR A 113 -3.89 -6.77 -6.08
N MET A 114 -4.45 -7.34 -5.03
CA MET A 114 -4.79 -8.76 -4.92
C MET A 114 -6.29 -8.92 -4.74
N LEU A 115 -6.88 -9.89 -5.43
CA LEU A 115 -8.21 -10.40 -5.10
C LEU A 115 -8.03 -11.59 -4.16
N VAL A 116 -8.49 -11.45 -2.92
CA VAL A 116 -8.55 -12.52 -1.93
C VAL A 116 -9.98 -12.99 -1.81
N GLN A 117 -10.23 -14.27 -2.08
CA GLN A 117 -11.53 -14.93 -1.98
C GLN A 117 -11.47 -15.94 -0.83
N ALA A 118 -12.10 -15.64 0.29
CA ALA A 118 -12.12 -16.51 1.46
C ALA A 118 -13.31 -16.18 2.37
N ASP A 119 -13.77 -17.15 3.13
CA ASP A 119 -14.80 -16.97 4.16
C ASP A 119 -16.11 -16.30 3.65
N GLY A 120 -16.45 -16.54 2.39
CA GLY A 120 -17.63 -15.96 1.76
C GLY A 120 -17.45 -14.51 1.29
N LEU A 121 -16.25 -13.93 1.37
CA LEU A 121 -15.94 -12.57 0.97
C LEU A 121 -14.99 -12.51 -0.23
N ASN A 122 -15.26 -11.58 -1.13
CA ASN A 122 -14.34 -11.12 -2.16
C ASN A 122 -13.71 -9.81 -1.72
N VAL A 123 -12.41 -9.83 -1.40
CA VAL A 123 -11.67 -8.69 -0.85
C VAL A 123 -10.61 -8.24 -1.85
N LEU A 124 -10.54 -6.94 -2.13
CA LEU A 124 -9.44 -6.33 -2.90
C LEU A 124 -8.50 -5.56 -1.97
N THR A 125 -7.19 -5.74 -2.16
CA THR A 125 -6.16 -4.91 -1.52
C THR A 125 -5.69 -3.83 -2.48
N ASP A 126 -5.55 -2.59 -2.02
CA ASP A 126 -4.99 -1.42 -2.72
C ASP A 126 -5.28 -1.42 -4.24
N PRO A 127 -6.56 -1.37 -4.66
CA PRO A 127 -6.90 -1.56 -6.05
C PRO A 127 -6.55 -0.35 -6.91
N VAL A 128 -5.65 -0.58 -7.88
CA VAL A 128 -5.25 0.41 -8.89
C VAL A 128 -5.40 -0.22 -10.27
N PHE A 129 -6.37 0.28 -11.04
CA PHE A 129 -6.63 -0.16 -12.41
C PHE A 129 -6.28 0.91 -13.46
N SER A 130 -5.99 2.13 -13.03
CA SER A 130 -5.53 3.21 -13.90
C SER A 130 -4.21 2.86 -14.60
N THR A 131 -4.00 3.50 -15.76
CA THR A 131 -2.78 3.29 -16.57
C THR A 131 -1.54 3.93 -15.96
N ARG A 132 -1.72 4.84 -15.00
CA ARG A 132 -0.62 5.53 -14.29
C ARG A 132 -0.91 5.63 -12.79
N ALA A 133 0.12 5.44 -11.99
CA ALA A 133 0.15 5.76 -10.57
C ALA A 133 0.39 7.27 -10.41
N SER A 134 -0.66 8.08 -10.60
CA SER A 134 -0.52 9.54 -10.69
C SER A 134 -1.87 10.23 -10.48
N PRO A 135 -1.87 11.50 -10.00
CA PRO A 135 -3.09 12.32 -9.97
C PRO A 135 -3.67 12.59 -11.37
N VAL A 136 -2.86 12.44 -12.42
CA VAL A 136 -3.24 12.67 -13.82
C VAL A 136 -2.81 11.50 -14.70
N GLN A 137 -3.58 11.21 -15.76
CA GLN A 137 -3.29 10.04 -16.60
C GLN A 137 -2.39 10.34 -17.81
N PHE A 138 -1.92 11.59 -17.98
CA PHE A 138 -0.98 11.99 -19.05
C PHE A 138 0.48 12.04 -18.57
N ALA A 139 0.74 11.98 -17.26
CA ALA A 139 2.09 12.05 -16.66
C ALA A 139 2.20 11.17 -15.43
N GLY A 140 3.43 10.85 -15.02
CA GLY A 140 3.75 9.98 -13.88
C GLY A 140 4.03 8.53 -14.29
N PRO A 141 4.36 7.63 -13.33
CA PRO A 141 4.72 6.25 -13.59
C PRO A 141 3.64 5.50 -14.36
N ALA A 142 3.99 5.00 -15.55
CA ALA A 142 3.08 4.21 -16.37
C ALA A 142 3.11 2.74 -15.97
N ARG A 143 1.96 2.09 -16.09
CA ARG A 143 1.84 0.65 -15.91
C ARG A 143 2.56 -0.09 -17.05
N ALA A 144 3.44 -1.00 -16.71
CA ALA A 144 4.21 -1.79 -17.69
C ALA A 144 3.38 -2.93 -18.31
N GLN A 145 2.42 -3.49 -17.55
CA GLN A 145 1.52 -4.56 -17.99
C GLN A 145 0.07 -4.20 -17.62
N PRO A 146 -0.93 -4.59 -18.44
CA PRO A 146 -2.34 -4.43 -18.06
C PRO A 146 -2.66 -5.16 -16.75
N PRO A 147 -3.71 -4.74 -16.02
CA PRO A 147 -4.22 -5.53 -14.90
C PRO A 147 -4.63 -6.93 -15.35
N GLY A 148 -4.38 -7.95 -14.52
CA GLY A 148 -4.74 -9.34 -14.80
C GLY A 148 -6.24 -9.61 -14.90
N LEU A 149 -7.04 -8.70 -14.33
CA LEU A 149 -8.50 -8.66 -14.44
C LEU A 149 -8.92 -7.24 -14.76
N THR A 150 -9.95 -7.06 -15.54
CA THR A 150 -10.66 -5.78 -15.63
C THR A 150 -11.65 -5.64 -14.47
N ILE A 151 -12.08 -4.42 -14.17
CA ILE A 151 -13.11 -4.19 -13.13
C ILE A 151 -14.39 -4.97 -13.45
N ASP A 152 -14.78 -5.08 -14.72
CA ASP A 152 -15.98 -5.83 -15.14
C ASP A 152 -15.83 -7.34 -14.93
N GLN A 153 -14.63 -7.86 -15.03
CA GLN A 153 -14.30 -9.28 -14.80
C GLN A 153 -14.24 -9.67 -13.32
N LEU A 154 -14.15 -8.70 -12.40
CA LEU A 154 -14.18 -8.98 -10.97
C LEU A 154 -15.53 -9.57 -10.55
N PRO A 155 -15.58 -10.50 -9.59
CA PRO A 155 -16.84 -10.86 -8.91
C PRO A 155 -17.42 -9.64 -8.17
N PRO A 156 -18.61 -9.73 -7.56
CA PRO A 156 -19.06 -8.72 -6.60
C PRO A 156 -18.00 -8.55 -5.49
N ILE A 157 -17.53 -7.32 -5.27
CA ILE A 157 -16.53 -7.03 -4.24
C ILE A 157 -17.23 -6.58 -2.96
N ASP A 158 -17.01 -7.33 -1.89
CA ASP A 158 -17.58 -7.06 -0.58
C ASP A 158 -16.77 -6.01 0.17
N VAL A 159 -15.44 -6.15 0.17
CA VAL A 159 -14.52 -5.29 0.92
C VAL A 159 -13.35 -4.84 0.05
N VAL A 160 -12.98 -3.58 0.18
CA VAL A 160 -11.74 -3.02 -0.33
C VAL A 160 -10.90 -2.56 0.85
N LEU A 161 -9.66 -3.05 0.96
CA LEU A 161 -8.70 -2.61 1.95
C LEU A 161 -7.71 -1.63 1.32
N ILE A 162 -7.54 -0.47 1.94
CA ILE A 162 -6.51 0.51 1.57
C ILE A 162 -5.44 0.53 2.66
N SER A 163 -4.17 0.40 2.26
CA SER A 163 -3.04 0.46 3.19
C SER A 163 -2.61 1.89 3.51
N HIS A 164 -2.60 2.77 2.52
CA HIS A 164 -2.25 4.18 2.64
C HIS A 164 -2.69 4.97 1.39
N ASN A 165 -2.42 6.27 1.36
CA ASN A 165 -3.00 7.16 0.34
C ASN A 165 -2.09 7.47 -0.87
N HIS A 166 -0.93 6.84 -1.07
CA HIS A 166 -0.13 7.05 -2.27
C HIS A 166 -0.90 6.68 -3.55
N TYR A 167 -0.52 7.27 -4.68
CA TYR A 167 -1.26 7.14 -5.94
C TYR A 167 -1.21 5.74 -6.56
N ASP A 168 -0.26 4.91 -6.18
CA ASP A 168 -0.12 3.51 -6.58
C ASP A 168 -0.85 2.53 -5.64
N HIS A 169 -1.55 3.05 -4.61
CA HIS A 169 -2.39 2.28 -3.67
C HIS A 169 -3.83 2.80 -3.59
N LEU A 170 -4.04 4.11 -3.79
CA LEU A 170 -5.36 4.75 -3.76
C LEU A 170 -5.62 5.50 -5.07
N ASP A 171 -6.36 4.85 -5.97
CA ASP A 171 -6.73 5.31 -7.31
C ASP A 171 -8.18 5.77 -7.36
N ILE A 172 -8.41 7.06 -7.59
CA ILE A 172 -9.75 7.66 -7.61
C ILE A 172 -10.65 7.01 -8.68
N ASN A 173 -10.10 6.73 -9.87
CA ASN A 173 -10.88 6.14 -10.95
C ASN A 173 -11.36 4.73 -10.58
N THR A 174 -10.48 3.96 -9.95
CA THR A 174 -10.79 2.62 -9.47
C THR A 174 -11.83 2.65 -8.36
N VAL A 175 -11.66 3.53 -7.37
CA VAL A 175 -12.62 3.69 -6.25
C VAL A 175 -14.03 3.99 -6.79
N LEU A 176 -14.15 4.97 -7.68
CA LEU A 176 -15.44 5.34 -8.28
C LEU A 176 -16.06 4.21 -9.10
N ALA A 177 -15.24 3.50 -9.88
CA ALA A 177 -15.72 2.38 -10.69
C ALA A 177 -16.18 1.19 -9.82
N LEU A 178 -15.47 0.85 -8.74
CA LEU A 178 -15.86 -0.19 -7.79
C LEU A 178 -17.13 0.19 -7.02
N ALA A 179 -17.22 1.42 -6.52
CA ALA A 179 -18.41 1.92 -5.85
C ALA A 179 -19.67 1.86 -6.77
N LYS A 180 -19.49 2.23 -8.05
CA LYS A 180 -20.56 2.14 -9.07
C LYS A 180 -20.94 0.68 -9.35
N LYS A 181 -19.95 -0.22 -9.58
CA LYS A 181 -20.17 -1.65 -9.82
C LYS A 181 -20.91 -2.31 -8.66
N GLY A 182 -20.48 -2.02 -7.42
CA GLY A 182 -21.11 -2.52 -6.20
C GLY A 182 -22.43 -1.83 -5.85
N LYS A 183 -22.89 -0.85 -6.63
CA LYS A 183 -24.11 -0.06 -6.33
C LYS A 183 -24.11 0.51 -4.90
N GLY A 184 -22.94 0.87 -4.39
CA GLY A 184 -22.73 1.37 -3.03
C GLY A 184 -22.64 0.30 -1.93
N ALA A 185 -22.76 -0.98 -2.26
CA ALA A 185 -22.65 -2.07 -1.28
C ALA A 185 -21.18 -2.39 -0.90
N THR A 186 -20.21 -2.18 -1.80
CA THR A 186 -18.79 -2.39 -1.50
C THR A 186 -18.36 -1.53 -0.32
N LEU A 187 -17.84 -2.16 0.75
CA LEU A 187 -17.31 -1.48 1.91
C LEU A 187 -15.81 -1.17 1.70
N PHE A 188 -15.44 0.09 1.81
CA PHE A 188 -14.03 0.51 1.82
C PHE A 188 -13.56 0.62 3.27
N ILE A 189 -12.54 -0.16 3.67
CA ILE A 189 -11.91 -0.06 4.99
C ILE A 189 -10.56 0.62 4.78
N VAL A 190 -10.38 1.75 5.44
CA VAL A 190 -9.29 2.68 5.14
C VAL A 190 -8.58 3.15 6.41
N PRO A 191 -7.34 3.63 6.32
CA PRO A 191 -6.64 4.27 7.42
C PRO A 191 -7.29 5.56 7.89
N LEU A 192 -7.10 5.89 9.16
CA LEU A 192 -7.52 7.13 9.78
C LEU A 192 -7.05 8.35 8.99
N GLY A 193 -7.97 9.28 8.71
CA GLY A 193 -7.74 10.50 7.91
C GLY A 193 -8.10 10.37 6.42
N ILE A 194 -8.38 9.16 5.91
CA ILE A 194 -8.68 8.96 4.48
C ILE A 194 -10.19 9.04 4.18
N LYS A 195 -11.06 8.81 5.15
CA LYS A 195 -12.52 8.79 4.94
C LYS A 195 -13.05 10.08 4.31
N ALA A 196 -12.55 11.25 4.72
CA ALA A 196 -12.97 12.53 4.16
C ALA A 196 -12.76 12.56 2.64
N TRP A 197 -11.62 12.08 2.14
CA TRP A 197 -11.33 11.99 0.72
C TRP A 197 -12.35 11.12 -0.06
N PHE A 198 -12.82 10.00 0.54
CA PHE A 198 -13.86 9.16 -0.05
C PHE A 198 -15.21 9.85 -0.11
N VAL A 199 -15.58 10.53 0.99
CA VAL A 199 -16.85 11.29 1.06
C VAL A 199 -16.86 12.43 0.04
N ASP A 200 -15.76 13.16 -0.10
CA ASP A 200 -15.62 14.21 -1.10
C ASP A 200 -15.71 13.67 -2.53
N ALA A 201 -15.27 12.42 -2.74
CA ALA A 201 -15.42 11.70 -4.01
C ALA A 201 -16.84 11.11 -4.23
N GLY A 202 -17.76 11.29 -3.29
CA GLY A 202 -19.14 10.78 -3.36
C GLY A 202 -19.30 9.31 -2.95
N VAL A 203 -18.31 8.74 -2.26
CA VAL A 203 -18.33 7.36 -1.76
C VAL A 203 -18.53 7.36 -0.25
N SER A 204 -19.68 6.91 0.23
CA SER A 204 -20.07 7.00 1.65
C SER A 204 -19.92 5.71 2.44
N ASN A 205 -19.88 4.54 1.79
CA ASN A 205 -19.72 3.25 2.46
C ASN A 205 -18.25 2.99 2.82
N VAL A 206 -17.73 3.79 3.79
CA VAL A 206 -16.33 3.81 4.19
C VAL A 206 -16.22 3.70 5.71
N LYS A 207 -15.41 2.74 6.16
CA LYS A 207 -15.00 2.57 7.55
C LYS A 207 -13.54 2.95 7.72
N GLU A 208 -13.26 3.88 8.62
CA GLU A 208 -11.91 4.36 8.94
C GLU A 208 -11.43 3.71 10.24
N LEU A 209 -10.18 3.24 10.25
CA LEU A 209 -9.56 2.58 11.40
C LEU A 209 -8.20 3.20 11.73
N ASP A 210 -7.92 3.26 13.03
CA ASP A 210 -6.60 3.54 13.57
C ASP A 210 -5.81 2.24 13.81
N TRP A 211 -4.50 2.32 14.06
CA TRP A 211 -3.70 1.15 14.40
C TRP A 211 -4.30 0.39 15.58
N TRP A 212 -4.40 -0.93 15.40
CA TRP A 212 -4.98 -1.90 16.33
C TRP A 212 -6.50 -1.86 16.47
N ASP A 213 -7.18 -0.96 15.74
CA ASP A 213 -8.63 -1.03 15.60
C ASP A 213 -9.02 -2.16 14.65
N SER A 214 -10.27 -2.61 14.76
CA SER A 214 -10.82 -3.66 13.92
C SER A 214 -12.27 -3.42 13.55
N VAL A 215 -12.70 -4.11 12.51
CA VAL A 215 -14.10 -4.20 12.10
C VAL A 215 -14.40 -5.63 11.69
N THR A 216 -15.59 -6.12 11.99
CA THR A 216 -16.07 -7.43 11.57
C THR A 216 -17.08 -7.27 10.44
N VAL A 217 -16.87 -8.00 9.34
CA VAL A 217 -17.78 -8.07 8.19
C VAL A 217 -18.12 -9.55 7.96
N GLN A 218 -19.39 -9.90 8.05
CA GLN A 218 -19.89 -11.28 7.86
C GLN A 218 -19.07 -12.36 8.64
N GLY A 219 -18.65 -12.01 9.86
CA GLY A 219 -17.89 -12.92 10.73
C GLY A 219 -16.38 -12.91 10.52
N VAL A 220 -15.87 -12.23 9.49
CA VAL A 220 -14.44 -12.04 9.25
C VAL A 220 -13.96 -10.76 9.92
N GLU A 221 -12.88 -10.83 10.70
CA GLU A 221 -12.31 -9.68 11.39
C GLU A 221 -11.15 -9.07 10.61
N PHE A 222 -11.21 -7.78 10.37
CA PHE A 222 -10.18 -6.99 9.72
C PHE A 222 -9.52 -6.07 10.74
N HIS A 223 -8.25 -6.31 11.07
CA HIS A 223 -7.47 -5.53 12.02
C HIS A 223 -6.45 -4.68 11.27
N PHE A 224 -6.43 -3.38 11.54
CA PHE A 224 -5.43 -2.48 10.98
C PHE A 224 -4.17 -2.49 11.86
N THR A 225 -3.01 -2.79 11.28
CA THR A 225 -1.77 -3.00 12.01
C THR A 225 -0.71 -1.96 11.64
N PRO A 226 0.17 -1.55 12.58
CA PRO A 226 1.27 -0.66 12.24
C PRO A 226 2.25 -1.31 11.28
N VAL A 227 2.83 -0.48 10.42
CA VAL A 227 4.00 -0.76 9.59
C VAL A 227 4.82 0.53 9.47
N GLN A 228 6.08 0.43 9.04
CA GLN A 228 6.96 1.58 8.91
C GLN A 228 6.86 2.20 7.51
N HIS A 229 6.04 3.25 7.36
CA HIS A 229 5.87 3.94 6.09
C HIS A 229 5.51 5.41 6.29
N TRP A 230 4.80 6.00 5.34
CA TRP A 230 4.29 7.37 5.36
C TRP A 230 3.15 7.54 4.36
N SER A 231 2.50 8.69 4.39
CA SER A 231 1.40 9.02 3.48
C SER A 231 1.58 10.42 2.89
N ALA A 232 1.18 10.63 1.66
CA ALA A 232 0.97 11.95 1.04
C ALA A 232 0.30 11.81 -0.33
N ARG A 233 -0.42 12.85 -0.75
CA ARG A 233 -0.93 13.04 -2.12
C ARG A 233 -0.54 14.40 -2.70
N GLY A 234 -0.08 15.33 -1.87
CA GLY A 234 0.34 16.67 -2.25
C GLY A 234 1.65 17.10 -1.60
N LEU A 235 1.99 18.37 -1.72
CA LEU A 235 3.23 18.92 -1.18
C LEU A 235 3.16 19.23 0.33
N GLY A 236 1.96 19.34 0.89
CA GLY A 236 1.75 19.82 2.26
C GLY A 236 1.02 18.83 3.19
N ASP A 237 0.68 17.62 2.74
CA ASP A 237 -0.14 16.66 3.46
C ASP A 237 0.64 15.43 3.95
N ARG A 238 1.98 15.50 3.98
CA ARG A 238 2.83 14.39 4.42
C ARG A 238 2.45 13.93 5.82
N SER A 239 2.17 12.62 5.94
CA SER A 239 1.80 11.95 7.18
C SER A 239 0.55 12.52 7.89
N GLN A 240 -0.31 13.24 7.16
CA GLN A 240 -1.58 13.74 7.69
C GLN A 240 -2.70 12.68 7.68
N THR A 241 -2.53 11.60 6.94
CA THR A 241 -3.34 10.39 7.03
C THR A 241 -2.48 9.23 7.53
N LEU A 242 -3.09 8.25 8.17
CA LEU A 242 -2.37 7.09 8.68
C LEU A 242 -2.04 6.11 7.53
N TRP A 243 -1.17 5.15 7.78
CA TRP A 243 -0.77 4.04 6.92
C TRP A 243 -0.68 2.76 7.75
N GLY A 244 -0.74 1.59 7.11
CA GLY A 244 -0.64 0.34 7.85
C GLY A 244 -0.81 -0.90 6.98
N GLY A 245 -0.67 -2.07 7.64
CA GLY A 245 -0.99 -3.37 7.10
C GLY A 245 -2.34 -3.87 7.60
N TRP A 246 -2.74 -5.04 7.13
CA TRP A 246 -4.00 -5.67 7.48
C TRP A 246 -3.78 -7.11 7.94
N ALA A 247 -4.23 -7.42 9.16
CA ALA A 247 -4.33 -8.79 9.64
C ALA A 247 -5.80 -9.21 9.61
N VAL A 248 -6.11 -10.25 8.84
CA VAL A 248 -7.49 -10.69 8.61
C VAL A 248 -7.68 -12.11 9.14
N PHE A 249 -8.75 -12.30 9.90
CA PHE A 249 -9.05 -13.55 10.59
C PHE A 249 -10.46 -14.02 10.22
N GLY A 250 -10.52 -15.02 9.36
CA GLY A 250 -11.71 -15.76 9.01
C GLY A 250 -11.72 -17.17 9.64
N ILE A 251 -12.70 -17.96 9.30
CA ILE A 251 -12.80 -19.37 9.72
C ILE A 251 -11.91 -20.25 8.83
N ASP A 252 -11.95 -19.99 7.51
CA ASP A 252 -11.29 -20.81 6.50
C ASP A 252 -9.89 -20.31 6.16
N ALA A 253 -9.55 -19.04 6.48
CA ALA A 253 -8.23 -18.48 6.24
C ALA A 253 -7.88 -17.34 7.20
N HIS A 254 -6.63 -17.32 7.68
CA HIS A 254 -5.99 -16.14 8.28
C HIS A 254 -4.95 -15.60 7.31
N TRP A 255 -5.02 -14.33 6.97
CA TRP A 255 -4.08 -13.74 6.03
C TRP A 255 -3.61 -12.34 6.45
N TYR A 256 -2.47 -11.94 5.92
CA TYR A 256 -1.85 -10.65 6.21
C TYR A 256 -1.56 -9.91 4.91
N PHE A 257 -1.70 -8.58 4.92
CA PHE A 257 -1.26 -7.71 3.83
C PHE A 257 -0.40 -6.59 4.42
N SER A 258 0.84 -6.47 3.95
CA SER A 258 1.78 -5.50 4.50
C SER A 258 1.50 -4.06 4.09
N GLY A 259 0.83 -3.84 2.94
CA GLY A 259 0.97 -2.56 2.24
C GLY A 259 2.43 -2.28 1.94
N ASP A 260 2.80 -1.01 1.87
CA ASP A 260 4.19 -0.58 1.78
C ASP A 260 4.81 -0.40 3.15
N THR A 261 6.06 -0.82 3.30
CA THR A 261 6.75 -0.77 4.58
C THR A 261 8.27 -0.84 4.45
N GLY A 262 8.99 -0.12 5.28
CA GLY A 262 10.36 -0.46 5.69
C GLY A 262 10.33 -1.59 6.71
N TYR A 263 11.46 -2.25 6.95
CA TYR A 263 11.55 -3.28 7.96
C TYR A 263 11.56 -2.66 9.37
N SER A 264 10.71 -3.19 10.24
CA SER A 264 10.60 -2.75 11.64
C SER A 264 10.13 -3.89 12.55
N ALA A 265 10.19 -3.69 13.87
CA ALA A 265 9.67 -4.62 14.84
C ALA A 265 8.12 -4.68 14.89
N ASP A 266 7.41 -3.85 14.12
CA ASP A 266 5.94 -3.88 14.02
C ASP A 266 5.42 -5.27 13.62
N PHE A 267 6.19 -6.04 12.82
CA PHE A 267 5.81 -7.40 12.41
C PHE A 267 5.87 -8.40 13.56
N THR A 268 6.93 -8.33 14.37
CA THR A 268 7.01 -9.18 15.59
C THR A 268 5.97 -8.78 16.62
N ASP A 269 5.62 -7.50 16.73
CA ASP A 269 4.57 -7.02 17.62
C ASP A 269 3.18 -7.47 17.13
N THR A 270 2.95 -7.44 15.83
CA THR A 270 1.75 -8.00 15.20
C THR A 270 1.62 -9.50 15.51
N GLN A 271 2.69 -10.27 15.34
CA GLN A 271 2.70 -11.70 15.67
C GLN A 271 2.42 -11.96 17.17
N LYS A 272 3.05 -11.19 18.07
CA LYS A 272 2.82 -11.31 19.51
C LYS A 272 1.37 -10.98 19.88
N ARG A 273 0.82 -9.90 19.32
CA ARG A 273 -0.54 -9.46 19.58
C ARG A 273 -1.57 -10.52 19.21
N PHE A 274 -1.38 -11.20 18.11
CA PHE A 274 -2.29 -12.24 17.61
C PHE A 274 -1.82 -13.66 17.91
N ALA A 275 -0.86 -13.86 18.82
CA ALA A 275 -0.27 -15.17 19.11
C ALA A 275 -1.31 -16.22 19.54
N SER A 276 -2.34 -15.82 20.31
CA SER A 276 -3.43 -16.74 20.71
C SER A 276 -4.25 -17.25 19.53
N ARG A 277 -4.48 -16.41 18.51
CA ARG A 277 -5.20 -16.76 17.27
C ARG A 277 -4.34 -17.60 16.32
N GLN A 278 -3.04 -17.59 16.51
CA GLN A 278 -2.04 -18.28 15.68
C GLN A 278 -1.36 -19.44 16.42
N SER A 279 -1.96 -19.91 17.49
CA SER A 279 -1.48 -21.12 18.19
C SER A 279 -1.65 -22.36 17.29
N ALA A 280 -0.91 -23.44 17.60
CA ALA A 280 -1.05 -24.71 16.89
C ALA A 280 -2.50 -25.23 16.94
N GLN A 281 -3.19 -25.06 18.08
CA GLN A 281 -4.59 -25.43 18.28
C GLN A 281 -5.54 -24.63 17.37
N GLN A 282 -5.16 -23.42 16.99
CA GLN A 282 -5.89 -22.57 16.07
C GLN A 282 -5.41 -22.70 14.60
N GLY A 283 -4.59 -23.72 14.30
CA GLY A 283 -4.09 -23.99 12.96
C GLY A 283 -2.77 -23.27 12.59
N GLY A 284 -2.06 -22.66 13.56
CA GLY A 284 -0.75 -22.02 13.35
C GLY A 284 -0.83 -20.57 12.83
N GLY A 285 0.26 -20.05 12.27
CA GLY A 285 0.43 -18.68 11.77
C GLY A 285 -0.56 -18.25 10.69
N PHE A 286 -0.27 -17.14 10.00
CA PHE A 286 -1.04 -16.74 8.83
C PHE A 286 -0.93 -17.78 7.72
N ASP A 287 -2.04 -18.14 7.09
CA ASP A 287 -2.06 -19.13 6.00
C ASP A 287 -1.38 -18.56 4.76
N VAL A 288 -1.55 -17.24 4.53
CA VAL A 288 -0.80 -16.50 3.50
C VAL A 288 -0.55 -15.05 3.93
N ALA A 289 0.66 -14.53 3.65
CA ALA A 289 0.99 -13.13 3.78
C ALA A 289 1.29 -12.53 2.38
N LEU A 290 0.68 -11.39 2.09
CA LEU A 290 0.91 -10.59 0.89
C LEU A 290 1.96 -9.53 1.27
N LEU A 291 3.21 -9.71 0.82
CA LEU A 291 4.35 -8.88 1.25
C LEU A 291 4.93 -8.10 0.07
N ALA A 292 5.19 -6.80 0.27
CA ALA A 292 5.88 -5.99 -0.72
C ALA A 292 7.30 -6.55 -0.97
N VAL A 293 7.73 -6.61 -2.24
CA VAL A 293 9.07 -7.07 -2.64
C VAL A 293 9.70 -6.17 -3.70
N GLY A 294 9.12 -5.00 -3.99
CA GLY A 294 9.60 -4.04 -4.98
C GLY A 294 9.73 -2.63 -4.40
N ALA A 295 10.22 -1.71 -5.21
CA ALA A 295 10.46 -0.30 -4.88
C ALA A 295 11.52 -0.09 -3.79
N TYR A 296 12.62 -0.88 -3.79
CA TYR A 296 13.61 -0.88 -2.70
C TYR A 296 14.94 -0.21 -3.02
N GLU A 297 15.26 0.13 -4.28
CA GLU A 297 16.52 0.80 -4.63
C GLU A 297 16.35 2.29 -4.95
N PRO A 298 17.37 3.11 -4.63
CA PRO A 298 18.61 2.75 -3.94
C PRO A 298 18.38 2.61 -2.42
N ARG A 299 19.01 1.62 -1.79
CA ARG A 299 18.80 1.31 -0.36
C ARG A 299 19.04 2.50 0.56
N TRP A 300 20.03 3.38 0.25
CA TRP A 300 20.32 4.56 1.08
C TRP A 300 19.14 5.54 1.16
N PHE A 301 18.22 5.49 0.18
CA PHE A 301 17.04 6.35 0.11
C PHE A 301 15.76 5.58 0.49
N MET A 302 15.61 4.31 0.07
CA MET A 302 14.36 3.55 0.17
C MET A 302 14.26 2.70 1.44
N LYS A 303 15.37 2.28 2.07
CA LYS A 303 15.38 1.29 3.16
C LYS A 303 14.37 1.56 4.28
N GLU A 304 14.19 2.82 4.68
CA GLU A 304 13.30 3.18 5.78
C GLU A 304 11.81 3.12 5.43
N GLN A 305 11.47 2.97 4.15
CA GLN A 305 10.09 3.03 3.67
C GLN A 305 9.67 1.86 2.79
N HIS A 306 10.63 1.08 2.29
CA HIS A 306 10.39 -0.12 1.47
C HIS A 306 11.37 -1.22 1.85
N ILE A 307 10.83 -2.40 2.15
CA ILE A 307 11.62 -3.61 2.34
C ILE A 307 12.15 -4.12 0.99
N ASN A 308 13.36 -4.69 1.01
CA ASN A 308 13.85 -5.47 -0.11
C ASN A 308 13.42 -6.96 0.04
N PRO A 309 13.63 -7.82 -0.97
CA PRO A 309 13.27 -9.23 -0.90
C PRO A 309 13.85 -10.00 0.29
N ALA A 310 15.07 -9.67 0.75
CA ALA A 310 15.66 -10.31 1.93
C ALA A 310 14.94 -9.90 3.23
N GLU A 311 14.58 -8.63 3.36
CA GLU A 311 13.78 -8.14 4.49
C GLU A 311 12.34 -8.69 4.41
N ALA A 312 11.78 -8.89 3.20
CA ALA A 312 10.47 -9.55 3.04
C ALA A 312 10.49 -11.02 3.52
N VAL A 313 11.58 -11.73 3.28
CA VAL A 313 11.80 -13.08 3.84
C VAL A 313 11.88 -13.04 5.37
N GLN A 314 12.53 -12.02 5.95
CA GLN A 314 12.53 -11.83 7.40
C GLN A 314 11.12 -11.54 7.94
N VAL A 315 10.33 -10.69 7.26
CA VAL A 315 8.94 -10.41 7.64
C VAL A 315 8.07 -11.68 7.60
N HIS A 316 8.25 -12.54 6.57
CA HIS A 316 7.59 -13.84 6.50
C HIS A 316 7.85 -14.68 7.77
N GLN A 317 9.09 -14.72 8.23
CA GLN A 317 9.49 -15.44 9.46
C GLN A 317 8.94 -14.78 10.73
N ASP A 318 9.04 -13.46 10.85
CA ASP A 318 8.57 -12.68 12.00
C ASP A 318 7.06 -12.83 12.21
N LEU A 319 6.27 -12.82 11.13
CA LEU A 319 4.81 -13.05 11.15
C LEU A 319 4.44 -14.51 11.36
N LYS A 320 5.40 -15.44 11.27
CA LYS A 320 5.17 -16.90 11.25
C LYS A 320 4.17 -17.27 10.14
N ALA A 321 4.26 -16.65 9.00
CA ALA A 321 3.41 -16.99 7.87
C ALA A 321 3.77 -18.40 7.35
N LYS A 322 2.75 -19.20 7.05
CA LYS A 322 2.97 -20.54 6.44
C LYS A 322 3.40 -20.39 5.00
N ARG A 323 2.80 -19.43 4.31
CA ARG A 323 3.14 -19.05 2.94
C ARG A 323 3.17 -17.52 2.81
N SER A 324 3.95 -17.02 1.88
CA SER A 324 3.91 -15.62 1.48
C SER A 324 3.89 -15.50 -0.03
N VAL A 325 3.25 -14.46 -0.53
CA VAL A 325 3.30 -14.07 -1.94
C VAL A 325 3.85 -12.66 -2.05
N GLY A 326 4.81 -12.46 -2.95
CA GLY A 326 5.38 -11.13 -3.22
C GLY A 326 4.43 -10.29 -4.07
N VAL A 327 4.17 -9.07 -3.61
CA VAL A 327 3.40 -8.03 -4.29
C VAL A 327 4.24 -6.77 -4.48
N HIS A 328 3.66 -5.72 -5.06
CA HIS A 328 4.31 -4.41 -5.24
C HIS A 328 5.55 -4.46 -6.14
N TRP A 329 5.55 -5.26 -7.20
CA TRP A 329 6.63 -5.38 -8.17
C TRP A 329 6.09 -5.50 -9.60
N GLY A 330 6.97 -5.36 -10.60
CA GLY A 330 6.68 -5.71 -11.97
C GLY A 330 5.62 -4.87 -12.69
N THR A 331 5.09 -3.82 -12.07
CA THR A 331 3.95 -3.05 -12.60
C THR A 331 4.30 -1.59 -12.91
N PHE A 332 4.85 -0.86 -11.96
CA PHE A 332 5.24 0.55 -12.10
C PHE A 332 6.74 0.71 -11.82
N GLU A 333 7.45 1.48 -12.64
CA GLU A 333 8.86 1.85 -12.40
C GLU A 333 8.91 3.02 -11.41
N LEU A 334 8.92 2.72 -10.12
CA LEU A 334 8.91 3.72 -9.04
C LEU A 334 10.30 4.09 -8.56
N THR A 335 11.26 3.17 -8.65
CA THR A 335 12.59 3.19 -8.04
C THR A 335 13.68 2.78 -9.03
N ASP A 336 14.89 2.49 -8.56
CA ASP A 336 16.06 2.31 -9.42
C ASP A 336 16.32 0.88 -9.87
N GLU A 337 15.67 -0.13 -9.24
CA GLU A 337 15.75 -1.50 -9.72
C GLU A 337 14.88 -1.72 -10.96
N PRO A 338 15.33 -2.55 -11.93
CA PRO A 338 14.51 -3.02 -13.04
C PRO A 338 13.29 -3.81 -12.57
N LEU A 339 12.18 -3.77 -13.33
CA LEU A 339 10.95 -4.49 -12.98
C LEU A 339 11.12 -6.01 -12.83
N ASP A 340 12.16 -6.61 -13.45
CA ASP A 340 12.46 -8.04 -13.36
C ASP A 340 13.55 -8.38 -12.32
N GLN A 341 14.00 -7.41 -11.51
CA GLN A 341 14.98 -7.64 -10.44
C GLN A 341 14.37 -8.31 -9.20
N PRO A 342 13.19 -7.91 -8.69
CA PRO A 342 12.63 -8.48 -7.48
C PRO A 342 12.51 -10.02 -7.46
N PRO A 343 12.11 -10.71 -8.54
CA PRO A 343 12.12 -12.17 -8.60
C PRO A 343 13.49 -12.80 -8.37
N LYS A 344 14.56 -12.20 -8.92
CA LYS A 344 15.93 -12.68 -8.81
C LYS A 344 16.43 -12.55 -7.37
N ASP A 345 16.19 -11.38 -6.78
CA ASP A 345 16.61 -11.08 -5.40
C ASP A 345 15.81 -11.92 -4.38
N LEU A 346 14.51 -12.16 -4.63
CA LEU A 346 13.70 -13.03 -3.80
C LEU A 346 14.18 -14.48 -3.86
N ALA A 347 14.56 -14.98 -5.05
CA ALA A 347 15.10 -16.33 -5.19
C ALA A 347 16.41 -16.48 -4.40
N ALA A 348 17.31 -15.50 -4.46
CA ALA A 348 18.55 -15.48 -3.69
C ALA A 348 18.28 -15.41 -2.17
N ALA A 349 17.35 -14.54 -1.73
CA ALA A 349 16.99 -14.38 -0.33
C ALA A 349 16.38 -15.66 0.27
N ARG A 350 15.49 -16.33 -0.46
CA ARG A 350 14.90 -17.62 -0.05
C ARG A 350 15.98 -18.69 0.13
N THR A 351 16.88 -18.80 -0.84
CA THR A 351 17.99 -19.77 -0.77
C THR A 351 18.84 -19.52 0.47
N ALA A 352 19.18 -18.26 0.75
CA ALA A 352 19.99 -17.90 1.93
C ALA A 352 19.26 -18.22 3.26
N ALA A 353 17.94 -18.17 3.29
CA ALA A 353 17.11 -18.44 4.47
C ALA A 353 16.57 -19.89 4.56
N ASN A 354 16.91 -20.76 3.61
CA ASN A 354 16.34 -22.13 3.47
C ASN A 354 14.81 -22.13 3.36
N ILE A 355 14.22 -21.14 2.70
CA ILE A 355 12.80 -21.06 2.44
C ILE A 355 12.51 -21.55 1.02
N SER A 356 11.59 -22.49 0.90
CA SER A 356 11.21 -23.07 -0.40
C SER A 356 10.45 -22.07 -1.29
N GLY A 357 10.43 -22.34 -2.60
CA GLY A 357 9.62 -21.58 -3.54
C GLY A 357 8.12 -21.73 -3.33
N ASP A 358 7.69 -22.70 -2.53
CA ASP A 358 6.29 -22.94 -2.20
C ASP A 358 5.86 -22.16 -0.93
N GLU A 359 6.81 -21.95 -0.02
CA GLU A 359 6.60 -21.13 1.19
C GLU A 359 6.60 -19.64 0.87
N PHE A 360 7.49 -19.15 -0.01
CA PHE A 360 7.45 -17.77 -0.47
C PHE A 360 7.56 -17.71 -1.99
N PHE A 361 6.48 -17.37 -2.66
CA PHE A 361 6.34 -17.43 -4.11
C PHE A 361 5.94 -16.08 -4.71
N LEU A 362 6.03 -16.02 -6.04
CA LEU A 362 5.46 -14.96 -6.87
C LEU A 362 4.38 -15.55 -7.76
N LEU A 363 3.42 -14.72 -8.14
CA LEU A 363 2.42 -15.05 -9.15
C LEU A 363 2.71 -14.30 -10.44
N ALA A 364 2.23 -14.83 -11.57
CA ALA A 364 2.05 -14.04 -12.77
C ALA A 364 0.81 -13.14 -12.64
N ILE A 365 0.80 -11.99 -13.30
CA ILE A 365 -0.40 -11.14 -13.38
C ILE A 365 -1.53 -11.96 -14.03
N GLY A 366 -2.69 -12.00 -13.36
CA GLY A 366 -3.85 -12.84 -13.75
C GLY A 366 -3.85 -14.25 -13.13
N GLN A 367 -2.74 -14.67 -12.53
CA GLN A 367 -2.66 -16.03 -11.95
C GLN A 367 -3.44 -16.10 -10.62
N THR A 368 -4.21 -17.16 -10.48
CA THR A 368 -4.89 -17.55 -9.24
C THR A 368 -4.16 -18.70 -8.56
N ARG A 369 -3.95 -18.61 -7.25
CA ARG A 369 -3.49 -19.73 -6.40
C ARG A 369 -4.53 -20.04 -5.34
N ARG A 370 -4.95 -21.30 -5.25
CA ARG A 370 -5.82 -21.79 -4.17
C ARG A 370 -4.99 -21.96 -2.92
N ILE A 371 -5.58 -21.64 -1.78
CA ILE A 371 -5.00 -21.78 -0.45
C ILE A 371 -5.78 -22.88 0.28
N ASP A 372 -5.06 -23.74 0.99
CA ASP A 372 -5.71 -24.78 1.79
C ASP A 372 -6.58 -24.13 2.87
N LYS A 373 -7.78 -24.69 3.11
CA LYS A 373 -8.62 -24.24 4.20
C LYS A 373 -7.91 -24.47 5.53
N ARG A 374 -8.04 -23.48 6.42
CA ARG A 374 -7.50 -23.57 7.76
C ARG A 374 -8.19 -24.69 8.53
N SER A 375 -7.41 -25.64 9.05
CA SER A 375 -7.90 -26.69 9.93
C SER A 375 -7.57 -26.35 11.38
N ALA A 376 -8.57 -26.35 12.25
CA ALA A 376 -8.31 -26.42 13.69
C ALA A 376 -7.68 -27.79 14.02
N ALA A 377 -6.84 -27.84 15.06
CA ALA A 377 -6.31 -29.13 15.53
C ALA A 377 -7.47 -30.08 15.90
N PRO A 378 -7.35 -31.38 15.60
CA PRO A 378 -8.36 -32.37 16.02
C PRO A 378 -8.61 -32.27 17.51
N GLY A 379 -9.86 -32.05 17.93
CA GLY A 379 -10.26 -32.03 19.35
C GLY A 379 -10.88 -30.71 19.83
N THR A 380 -10.88 -29.63 19.04
CA THR A 380 -11.67 -28.44 19.37
C THR A 380 -13.00 -28.50 18.63
N SER A 381 -14.06 -28.91 19.33
CA SER A 381 -15.45 -28.77 18.84
C SER A 381 -15.74 -27.29 18.58
N ARG A 382 -16.21 -26.98 17.38
CA ARG A 382 -16.72 -25.66 17.01
C ARG A 382 -18.02 -25.33 17.73
#